data_3dc77070ea0e16f5e63c6b9acbacf6b8
#
_entry.id   3dc77070ea0e16f5e63c6b9acbacf6b8
#
_cell.length_a   1.000
_cell.length_b   1.000
_cell.length_c   1.000
_cell.angle_alpha   90.00
_cell.angle_beta   90.00
_cell.angle_gamma   90.00
#
_symmetry.space_group_name_H-M   'P 1'
#
loop_
_entity.id
_entity.type
_entity.pdbx_description
1 polymer ?
#
loop_
_entity_poly.entity_id
_entity_poly.type
_entity_poly.pdbx_seq_one_letter_code
_entity_poly.pdbx_strand_id
1 'polypeptide(L)'
;PADKFIIESDLGEETFVCDMDTQLLRETACEGGYFSYVAGVASYINEHYSVGGLRIHITKRTLPIKSGLSSSAAICVLTARGFNQIYGLKLNTIGEMNIAFIGEQRTPSRCGRLDQACAFGVKPVHMTFDSSEVVAAKTAAGTSLVDGSSAIYFHAMDRKVEVKVT
;
A
#
# COMPACT_ATOMS: atom_id res chain seq x y z
N PRO A 1 -2.41 21.14 -8.49
CA PRO A 1 -3.18 20.94 -9.70
C PRO A 1 -4.03 19.67 -9.54
N ALA A 2 -5.30 19.75 -9.91
CA ALA A 2 -6.28 18.71 -9.62
C ALA A 2 -5.99 17.34 -10.28
N ASP A 3 -5.05 17.29 -11.21
CA ASP A 3 -4.85 16.13 -12.08
C ASP A 3 -3.41 15.57 -12.04
N LYS A 4 -2.60 15.98 -11.04
CA LYS A 4 -1.22 15.52 -10.93
C LYS A 4 -0.96 14.83 -9.59
N PHE A 5 -0.21 13.75 -9.65
CA PHE A 5 0.37 13.09 -8.50
C PHE A 5 1.80 13.59 -8.31
N ILE A 6 2.06 14.22 -7.17
CA ILE A 6 3.33 14.88 -6.89
C ILE A 6 3.88 14.38 -5.57
N ILE A 7 5.16 14.00 -5.56
CA ILE A 7 5.90 13.69 -4.34
C ILE A 7 7.14 14.56 -4.31
N GLU A 8 7.27 15.30 -3.26
CA GLU A 8 8.40 16.19 -3.00
C GLU A 8 8.95 15.95 -1.60
N SER A 9 10.23 16.20 -1.41
CA SER A 9 10.92 15.92 -0.15
C SER A 9 11.89 17.04 0.19
N ASP A 10 11.88 17.47 1.46
CA ASP A 10 12.89 18.39 2.00
C ASP A 10 14.24 17.69 2.27
N LEU A 11 14.34 16.39 2.01
CA LEU A 11 15.50 15.56 2.33
C LEU A 11 16.50 15.44 1.16
N GLY A 12 16.33 16.28 0.12
CA GLY A 12 17.24 16.33 -1.04
C GLY A 12 16.98 15.24 -2.09
N GLU A 13 15.81 14.61 -2.05
CA GLU A 13 15.37 13.64 -3.05
C GLU A 13 14.76 14.35 -4.26
N GLU A 14 14.79 13.69 -5.42
CA GLU A 14 14.15 14.20 -6.63
C GLU A 14 12.64 14.33 -6.44
N THR A 15 12.06 15.38 -7.01
CA THR A 15 10.61 15.55 -7.06
C THR A 15 10.03 14.63 -8.13
N PHE A 16 9.05 13.83 -7.76
CA PHE A 16 8.28 13.03 -8.69
C PHE A 16 7.01 13.76 -9.10
N VAL A 17 6.74 13.82 -10.39
CA VAL A 17 5.52 14.39 -10.95
C VAL A 17 4.98 13.47 -12.03
N CYS A 18 3.74 13.03 -11.89
CA CYS A 18 3.05 12.19 -12.86
C CYS A 18 1.61 12.70 -13.02
N ASP A 19 1.06 12.62 -14.22
CA ASP A 19 -0.36 12.85 -14.41
C ASP A 19 -1.19 11.72 -13.80
N MET A 20 -2.40 12.04 -13.32
CA MET A 20 -3.33 11.02 -12.80
C MET A 20 -4.00 10.24 -13.94
N ASP A 21 -3.16 9.73 -14.82
CA ASP A 21 -3.53 8.78 -15.87
C ASP A 21 -3.19 7.36 -15.45
N THR A 22 -4.16 6.48 -15.48
CA THR A 22 -4.01 5.10 -15.00
C THR A 22 -2.97 4.32 -15.77
N GLN A 23 -2.88 4.52 -17.09
CA GLN A 23 -1.92 3.82 -17.92
C GLN A 23 -0.50 4.28 -17.61
N LEU A 24 -0.29 5.59 -17.55
CA LEU A 24 1.01 6.18 -17.23
C LEU A 24 1.49 5.78 -15.83
N LEU A 25 0.60 5.79 -14.83
CA LEU A 25 0.91 5.34 -13.48
C LEU A 25 1.27 3.85 -13.43
N ARG A 26 0.62 3.01 -14.23
CA ARG A 26 0.97 1.59 -14.35
C ARG A 26 2.32 1.38 -14.98
N GLU A 27 2.63 2.09 -16.05
CA GLU A 27 3.93 2.04 -16.73
C GLU A 27 5.05 2.44 -15.75
N THR A 28 4.88 3.57 -15.05
CA THR A 28 5.81 4.00 -14.01
C THR A 28 5.98 2.96 -12.88
N ALA A 29 4.89 2.30 -12.48
CA ALA A 29 4.97 1.23 -11.48
C ALA A 29 5.81 0.04 -11.97
N CYS A 30 5.70 -0.32 -13.24
CA CYS A 30 6.45 -1.43 -13.85
C CYS A 30 7.93 -1.13 -14.08
N GLU A 31 8.32 0.14 -14.24
CA GLU A 31 9.72 0.55 -14.45
C GLU A 31 10.62 0.20 -13.27
N GLY A 32 10.08 0.13 -12.07
CA GLY A 32 10.84 -0.09 -10.86
C GLY A 32 11.45 1.19 -10.29
N GLY A 33 12.20 1.05 -9.20
CA GLY A 33 12.78 2.18 -8.49
C GLY A 33 11.88 2.74 -7.40
N TYR A 34 12.28 3.85 -6.80
CA TYR A 34 11.62 4.39 -5.61
C TYR A 34 10.18 4.84 -5.88
N PHE A 35 9.95 5.51 -7.01
CA PHE A 35 8.62 6.05 -7.33
C PHE A 35 7.63 5.01 -7.89
N SER A 36 8.12 3.83 -8.28
CA SER A 36 7.24 2.74 -8.74
C SER A 36 6.22 2.32 -7.67
N TYR A 37 6.62 2.33 -6.41
CA TYR A 37 5.76 1.96 -5.29
C TYR A 37 4.55 2.87 -5.15
N VAL A 38 4.80 4.17 -5.20
CA VAL A 38 3.75 5.18 -5.07
C VAL A 38 2.86 5.23 -6.30
N ALA A 39 3.44 5.07 -7.49
CA ALA A 39 2.70 4.98 -8.75
C ALA A 39 1.80 3.74 -8.80
N GLY A 40 2.28 2.60 -8.28
CA GLY A 40 1.49 1.38 -8.17
C GLY A 40 0.24 1.55 -7.30
N VAL A 41 0.38 2.21 -6.16
CA VAL A 41 -0.77 2.52 -5.28
C VAL A 41 -1.71 3.52 -5.95
N ALA A 42 -1.17 4.61 -6.51
CA ALA A 42 -1.96 5.63 -7.18
C ALA A 42 -2.74 5.06 -8.37
N SER A 43 -2.12 4.18 -9.18
CA SER A 43 -2.78 3.53 -10.31
C SER A 43 -3.97 2.68 -9.87
N TYR A 44 -3.82 1.91 -8.77
CA TYR A 44 -4.92 1.11 -8.24
C TYR A 44 -6.08 1.99 -7.75
N ILE A 45 -5.76 3.04 -7.01
CA ILE A 45 -6.78 3.96 -6.48
C ILE A 45 -7.50 4.67 -7.62
N ASN A 46 -6.77 5.15 -8.63
CA ASN A 46 -7.36 5.85 -9.78
C ASN A 46 -8.29 4.96 -10.62
N GLU A 47 -8.06 3.64 -10.62
CA GLU A 47 -8.93 2.68 -11.30
C GLU A 47 -10.24 2.40 -10.57
N HIS A 48 -10.23 2.44 -9.24
CA HIS A 48 -11.33 1.93 -8.43
C HIS A 48 -12.11 3.03 -7.69
N TYR A 49 -11.57 4.24 -7.64
CA TYR A 49 -12.15 5.37 -6.93
C TYR A 49 -12.16 6.61 -7.81
N SER A 50 -13.17 7.44 -7.65
CA SER A 50 -13.21 8.75 -8.30
C SER A 50 -12.32 9.73 -7.52
N VAL A 51 -11.07 9.84 -7.95
CA VAL A 51 -10.06 10.71 -7.33
C VAL A 51 -9.39 11.59 -8.39
N GLY A 52 -8.77 12.66 -7.94
CA GLY A 52 -7.87 13.48 -8.74
C GLY A 52 -6.44 13.39 -8.23
N GLY A 53 -5.65 14.43 -8.46
CA GLY A 53 -4.25 14.49 -8.05
C GLY A 53 -4.05 14.53 -6.53
N LEU A 54 -2.86 14.13 -6.11
CA LEU A 54 -2.42 14.18 -4.73
C LEU A 54 -1.00 14.75 -4.68
N ARG A 55 -0.76 15.65 -3.71
CA ARG A 55 0.60 16.09 -3.38
C ARG A 55 0.99 15.51 -2.03
N ILE A 56 2.11 14.80 -1.99
CA ILE A 56 2.74 14.30 -0.77
C ILE A 56 4.04 15.08 -0.57
N HIS A 57 4.17 15.73 0.58
CA HIS A 57 5.39 16.42 0.97
C HIS A 57 6.04 15.71 2.15
N ILE A 58 7.23 15.17 1.94
CA ILE A 58 8.00 14.42 2.94
C ILE A 58 8.95 15.39 3.65
N THR A 59 8.55 15.85 4.83
CA THR A 59 9.35 16.79 5.64
C THR A 59 10.32 16.08 6.57
N LYS A 60 10.05 14.83 6.95
CA LYS A 60 10.87 14.05 7.87
C LYS A 60 10.78 12.57 7.57
N ARG A 61 11.91 11.90 7.65
CA ARG A 61 12.02 10.45 7.55
C ARG A 61 12.91 9.93 8.66
N THR A 62 12.39 9.01 9.46
CA THR A 62 13.14 8.31 10.50
C THR A 62 13.51 6.89 10.07
N LEU A 63 12.80 6.33 9.07
CA LEU A 63 13.04 5.01 8.54
C LEU A 63 14.11 5.09 7.43
N PRO A 64 15.25 4.39 7.57
CA PRO A 64 16.28 4.38 6.54
C PRO A 64 15.80 3.62 5.28
N ILE A 65 16.15 4.13 4.10
CA ILE A 65 15.84 3.48 2.82
C ILE A 65 16.79 2.30 2.59
N LYS A 66 16.27 1.23 1.98
CA LYS A 66 17.04 0.03 1.58
C LYS A 66 17.80 -0.65 2.73
N SER A 67 17.31 -0.54 3.95
CA SER A 67 17.93 -1.11 5.16
C SER A 67 17.21 -2.36 5.68
N GLY A 68 16.37 -3.00 4.85
CA GLY A 68 15.63 -4.19 5.24
C GLY A 68 14.46 -3.94 6.19
N LEU A 69 14.07 -2.68 6.38
CA LEU A 69 12.97 -2.26 7.26
C LEU A 69 11.69 -1.91 6.49
N SER A 70 11.53 -2.45 5.28
CA SER A 70 10.33 -2.29 4.44
C SER A 70 9.89 -0.83 4.22
N SER A 71 10.82 0.02 3.83
CA SER A 71 10.50 1.40 3.47
C SER A 71 9.52 1.48 2.28
N SER A 72 9.50 0.49 1.40
CA SER A 72 8.54 0.38 0.29
C SER A 72 7.10 0.21 0.81
N ALA A 73 6.86 -0.72 1.72
CA ALA A 73 5.54 -0.90 2.32
C ALA A 73 5.08 0.36 3.07
N ALA A 74 6.00 1.03 3.78
CA ALA A 74 5.67 2.25 4.50
C ALA A 74 5.20 3.36 3.56
N ILE A 75 5.90 3.61 2.45
CA ILE A 75 5.49 4.64 1.49
C ILE A 75 4.20 4.26 0.75
N CYS A 76 3.98 2.97 0.45
CA CYS A 76 2.72 2.49 -0.10
C CYS A 76 1.54 2.77 0.83
N VAL A 77 1.68 2.47 2.13
CA VAL A 77 0.66 2.72 3.14
C VAL A 77 0.40 4.23 3.29
N LEU A 78 1.45 5.05 3.33
CA LEU A 78 1.31 6.51 3.42
C LEU A 78 0.59 7.08 2.20
N THR A 79 0.86 6.56 1.01
CA THR A 79 0.18 6.97 -0.23
C THR A 79 -1.31 6.59 -0.18
N ALA A 80 -1.64 5.35 0.17
CA ALA A 80 -3.03 4.90 0.31
C ALA A 80 -3.79 5.74 1.36
N ARG A 81 -3.16 6.01 2.49
CA ARG A 81 -3.71 6.87 3.55
C ARG A 81 -3.91 8.32 3.10
N GLY A 82 -2.97 8.88 2.35
CA GLY A 82 -3.07 10.22 1.77
C GLY A 82 -4.32 10.36 0.90
N PHE A 83 -4.52 9.44 -0.04
CA PHE A 83 -5.74 9.40 -0.85
C PHE A 83 -7.00 9.19 0.00
N ASN A 84 -6.95 8.26 0.96
CA ASN A 84 -8.09 8.01 1.85
C ASN A 84 -8.52 9.28 2.60
N GLN A 85 -7.58 10.03 3.15
CA GLN A 85 -7.87 11.24 3.93
C GLN A 85 -8.35 12.40 3.04
N ILE A 86 -7.72 12.62 1.90
CA ILE A 86 -8.04 13.77 1.03
C ILE A 86 -9.37 13.56 0.31
N TYR A 87 -9.63 12.34 -0.16
CA TYR A 87 -10.83 12.03 -0.95
C TYR A 87 -11.95 11.36 -0.16
N GLY A 88 -11.76 11.12 1.14
CA GLY A 88 -12.77 10.52 1.99
C GLY A 88 -13.20 9.12 1.54
N LEU A 89 -12.23 8.26 1.16
CA LEU A 89 -12.51 6.94 0.58
C LEU A 89 -13.14 5.98 1.59
N LYS A 90 -13.23 6.35 2.86
CA LYS A 90 -13.80 5.56 3.96
C LYS A 90 -13.11 4.22 4.18
N LEU A 91 -11.83 4.13 3.83
CA LEU A 91 -11.02 2.96 4.11
C LEU A 91 -10.69 2.90 5.60
N ASN A 92 -10.85 1.72 6.18
CA ASN A 92 -10.26 1.42 7.47
C ASN A 92 -8.76 1.04 7.30
N THR A 93 -8.05 0.82 8.39
CA THR A 93 -6.62 0.47 8.36
C THR A 93 -6.33 -0.77 7.51
N ILE A 94 -7.21 -1.78 7.53
CA ILE A 94 -7.07 -2.99 6.72
C ILE A 94 -7.24 -2.66 5.23
N GLY A 95 -8.19 -1.78 4.89
CA GLY A 95 -8.37 -1.29 3.52
C GLY A 95 -7.14 -0.55 3.00
N GLU A 96 -6.54 0.34 3.80
CA GLU A 96 -5.29 1.02 3.47
C GLU A 96 -4.15 0.03 3.22
N MET A 97 -4.02 -0.99 4.09
CA MET A 97 -3.02 -2.05 3.94
C MET A 97 -3.21 -2.86 2.66
N ASN A 98 -4.45 -3.24 2.36
CA ASN A 98 -4.76 -4.02 1.16
C ASN A 98 -4.43 -3.23 -0.11
N ILE A 99 -4.79 -1.96 -0.16
CA ILE A 99 -4.45 -1.09 -1.30
C ILE A 99 -2.94 -0.92 -1.42
N ALA A 100 -2.24 -0.70 -0.31
CA ALA A 100 -0.79 -0.61 -0.29
C ALA A 100 -0.12 -1.89 -0.82
N PHE A 101 -0.60 -3.06 -0.38
CA PHE A 101 -0.11 -4.35 -0.86
C PHE A 101 -0.35 -4.53 -2.36
N ILE A 102 -1.58 -4.29 -2.85
CA ILE A 102 -1.91 -4.43 -4.27
C ILE A 102 -1.06 -3.47 -5.12
N GLY A 103 -0.88 -2.23 -4.65
CA GLY A 103 -0.03 -1.26 -5.31
C GLY A 103 1.42 -1.71 -5.42
N GLU A 104 1.97 -2.27 -4.34
CA GLU A 104 3.34 -2.81 -4.34
C GLU A 104 3.49 -4.03 -5.25
N GLN A 105 2.46 -4.88 -5.37
CA GLN A 105 2.45 -6.02 -6.31
C GLN A 105 2.44 -5.58 -7.79
N ARG A 106 2.14 -4.34 -8.11
CA ARG A 106 2.22 -3.79 -9.47
C ARG A 106 3.64 -3.40 -9.87
N THR A 107 4.57 -3.46 -8.94
CA THR A 107 5.99 -3.16 -9.16
C THR A 107 6.78 -4.45 -9.40
N PRO A 108 8.02 -4.37 -9.89
CA PRO A 108 8.90 -5.54 -9.95
C PRO A 108 9.22 -6.17 -8.59
N SER A 109 9.03 -5.43 -7.50
CA SER A 109 9.21 -5.93 -6.14
C SER A 109 8.00 -6.75 -5.71
N ARG A 110 8.21 -8.04 -5.48
CA ARG A 110 7.16 -8.95 -5.03
C ARG A 110 7.28 -9.16 -3.52
N CYS A 111 6.66 -8.28 -2.76
CA CYS A 111 6.60 -8.38 -1.30
C CYS A 111 5.51 -9.34 -0.82
N GLY A 112 5.63 -9.82 0.42
CA GLY A 112 4.53 -10.43 1.16
C GLY A 112 3.59 -9.38 1.77
N ARG A 113 2.52 -9.85 2.44
CA ARG A 113 1.52 -8.95 3.07
C ARG A 113 1.90 -8.49 4.48
N LEU A 114 3.02 -8.96 5.03
CA LEU A 114 3.41 -8.71 6.42
C LEU A 114 3.75 -7.23 6.67
N ASP A 115 4.50 -6.65 5.77
CA ASP A 115 5.15 -5.36 5.97
C ASP A 115 4.16 -4.19 5.97
N GLN A 116 3.03 -4.33 5.28
CA GLN A 116 1.97 -3.32 5.28
C GLN A 116 1.26 -3.20 6.65
N ALA A 117 1.55 -4.12 7.61
CA ALA A 117 1.10 -3.97 8.99
C ALA A 117 1.61 -2.69 9.67
N CYS A 118 2.63 -2.03 9.13
CA CYS A 118 3.06 -0.70 9.55
C CYS A 118 1.91 0.34 9.52
N ALA A 119 0.82 0.07 8.78
CA ALA A 119 -0.39 0.90 8.77
C ALA A 119 -1.03 1.04 10.16
N PHE A 120 -0.85 0.07 11.06
CA PHE A 120 -1.33 0.13 12.44
C PHE A 120 -0.45 1.03 13.33
N GLY A 121 0.69 1.50 12.83
CA GLY A 121 1.63 2.34 13.55
C GLY A 121 2.33 1.56 14.66
N VAL A 122 2.39 2.15 15.86
CA VAL A 122 3.10 1.58 17.02
C VAL A 122 2.30 0.53 17.79
N LYS A 123 1.11 0.17 17.34
CA LYS A 123 0.27 -0.82 18.02
C LYS A 123 0.77 -2.23 17.72
N PRO A 124 0.86 -3.11 18.73
CA PRO A 124 1.06 -4.53 18.51
C PRO A 124 -0.10 -5.11 17.68
N VAL A 125 0.25 -5.91 16.68
CA VAL A 125 -0.72 -6.53 15.78
C VAL A 125 -0.47 -8.03 15.72
N HIS A 126 -1.51 -8.83 15.94
CA HIS A 126 -1.50 -10.24 15.67
C HIS A 126 -2.06 -10.48 14.27
N MET A 127 -1.28 -11.12 13.41
CA MET A 127 -1.68 -11.45 12.05
C MET A 127 -1.73 -12.97 11.89
N THR A 128 -2.88 -13.45 11.47
CA THR A 128 -3.06 -14.86 11.09
C THR A 128 -3.22 -14.96 9.58
N PHE A 129 -2.42 -15.80 8.96
CA PHE A 129 -2.52 -16.10 7.54
C PHE A 129 -3.20 -17.44 7.41
N ASP A 130 -4.41 -17.48 6.87
CA ASP A 130 -5.17 -18.69 6.66
C ASP A 130 -5.46 -18.91 5.17
N SER A 131 -4.85 -19.93 4.61
CA SER A 131 -5.04 -20.28 3.20
C SER A 131 -6.40 -20.91 2.91
N SER A 132 -7.01 -21.58 3.90
CA SER A 132 -8.30 -22.23 3.74
C SER A 132 -9.45 -21.24 3.58
N GLU A 133 -9.43 -20.14 4.31
CA GLU A 133 -10.42 -19.08 4.18
C GLU A 133 -10.29 -18.28 2.88
N VAL A 134 -9.09 -18.13 2.35
CA VAL A 134 -8.88 -17.53 1.02
C VAL A 134 -9.55 -18.37 -0.04
N VAL A 135 -9.43 -19.70 0.06
CA VAL A 135 -10.08 -20.64 -0.86
C VAL A 135 -11.60 -20.56 -0.73
N ALA A 136 -12.12 -20.50 0.50
CA ALA A 136 -13.55 -20.35 0.75
C ALA A 136 -14.10 -19.02 0.24
N ALA A 137 -13.40 -17.92 0.45
CA ALA A 137 -13.78 -16.61 -0.07
C ALA A 137 -13.75 -16.55 -1.59
N LYS A 138 -12.76 -17.19 -2.24
CA LYS A 138 -12.71 -17.34 -3.70
C LYS A 138 -13.93 -18.09 -4.23
N THR A 139 -14.34 -19.15 -3.55
CA THR A 139 -15.44 -20.01 -3.99
C THR A 139 -16.79 -19.31 -3.81
N ALA A 140 -16.99 -18.63 -2.70
CA ALA A 140 -18.24 -17.97 -2.38
C ALA A 140 -18.48 -16.68 -3.16
N ALA A 141 -17.44 -15.93 -3.48
CA ALA A 141 -17.55 -14.63 -4.14
C ALA A 141 -17.35 -14.69 -5.68
N GLY A 142 -16.95 -15.82 -6.23
CA GLY A 142 -16.62 -15.94 -7.67
C GLY A 142 -15.46 -15.03 -8.12
N THR A 143 -14.86 -14.30 -7.19
CA THR A 143 -13.75 -13.38 -7.42
C THR A 143 -12.44 -14.03 -7.03
N SER A 144 -11.49 -14.02 -7.93
CA SER A 144 -10.11 -14.40 -7.64
C SER A 144 -9.51 -13.39 -6.66
N LEU A 145 -9.62 -13.67 -5.37
CA LEU A 145 -8.83 -12.96 -4.37
C LEU A 145 -7.40 -13.46 -4.51
N VAL A 146 -6.63 -12.71 -5.27
CA VAL A 146 -5.17 -12.75 -5.31
C VAL A 146 -4.55 -14.14 -5.25
N ASP A 147 -4.06 -14.59 -6.36
CA ASP A 147 -3.17 -15.73 -6.59
C ASP A 147 -2.54 -16.35 -5.35
N GLY A 148 -3.17 -17.37 -4.78
CA GLY A 148 -2.54 -18.23 -3.78
C GLY A 148 -2.04 -17.56 -2.50
N SER A 149 -2.36 -16.28 -2.28
CA SER A 149 -1.97 -15.58 -1.06
C SER A 149 -2.93 -15.87 0.08
N SER A 150 -2.38 -16.13 1.25
CA SER A 150 -3.11 -16.37 2.49
C SER A 150 -3.96 -15.15 2.89
N ALA A 151 -5.14 -15.37 3.45
CA ALA A 151 -5.92 -14.31 4.09
C ALA A 151 -5.22 -13.82 5.35
N ILE A 152 -5.34 -12.52 5.62
CA ILE A 152 -4.75 -11.90 6.80
C ILE A 152 -5.88 -11.42 7.69
N TYR A 153 -5.94 -11.95 8.91
CA TYR A 153 -6.84 -11.48 9.96
C TYR A 153 -6.07 -10.65 10.97
N PHE A 154 -6.59 -9.48 11.28
CA PHE A 154 -6.01 -8.60 12.26
C PHE A 154 -6.87 -8.55 13.50
N HIS A 155 -6.29 -8.93 14.63
CA HIS A 155 -6.85 -8.66 15.94
C HIS A 155 -5.96 -7.64 16.64
N ALA A 156 -6.47 -6.46 16.91
CA ALA A 156 -5.81 -5.52 17.80
C ALA A 156 -5.90 -6.07 19.22
N MET A 157 -4.78 -6.57 19.74
CA MET A 157 -4.70 -7.03 21.13
C MET A 157 -3.92 -6.03 21.97
N ASP A 158 -4.43 -5.81 23.14
CA ASP A 158 -3.93 -4.80 24.09
C ASP A 158 -2.55 -5.10 24.67
N ARG A 159 -1.58 -5.66 24.05
CA ARG A 159 -0.18 -5.72 24.50
C ARG A 159 0.65 -6.97 24.10
N LYS A 160 0.29 -7.75 23.11
CA LYS A 160 1.21 -8.79 22.62
C LYS A 160 1.28 -8.80 21.10
N VAL A 161 2.50 -8.81 20.58
CA VAL A 161 2.76 -9.16 19.19
C VAL A 161 2.97 -10.65 19.13
N GLU A 162 2.05 -11.36 18.54
CA GLU A 162 2.24 -12.77 18.20
C GLU A 162 1.96 -12.92 16.71
N VAL A 163 2.94 -13.37 15.98
CA VAL A 163 2.79 -13.70 14.55
C VAL A 163 2.78 -15.21 14.46
N LYS A 164 1.64 -15.77 14.06
CA LYS A 164 1.55 -17.17 13.70
C LYS A 164 1.39 -17.30 12.21
N VAL A 165 2.29 -17.99 11.59
CA VAL A 165 2.18 -18.45 10.21
C VAL A 165 1.75 -19.92 10.29
N THR A 166 0.55 -20.21 9.87
CA THR A 166 0.03 -21.59 9.73
C THR A 166 -0.02 -21.98 8.27
#